data_4289bfa07f3e8ec85abca45eeded2f0b
#
_entry.id   4289bfa07f3e8ec85abca45eeded2f0b
#
_cell.length_a   1.000
_cell.length_b   1.000
_cell.length_c   1.000
_cell.angle_alpha   90.00
_cell.angle_beta   90.00
_cell.angle_gamma   90.00
#
_symmetry.space_group_name_H-M   'P 1'
#
loop_
_entity.id
_entity.type
_entity.pdbx_description
1 polymer ?
#
loop_
_entity_poly.entity_id
_entity_poly.type
_entity_poly.pdbx_seq_one_letter_code
_entity_poly.pdbx_strand_id
1 'polypeptide(L)'
;MIEYITKFQEYLENNYYSNDTQRTYISNFQKFLVDLEIKNIEEITAKRLSEYRNYLVQNKYAGQTINTKFESIRSFLKFLYYDLGLIAPVVLETENRIKINLPEIKLRVKDRFYKKELSIFEVKRILREIQKENNRFYVLRDTILIHLLASTGMRIFEALQLEIDHVIQGRVEVVGKRSKIRTILIPATIIKQCKQYIKLRNELYLNNKKLFIDVHDKEIGKQICLLRFKKYGIAAKVKKDKLFLHNLRHFYTIDAIKQGQDLNTLAQNLGIESMEILKIYQARDIHKMQNETNKKGRRLNV
;
A
#
# COMPACT_ATOMS: atom_id res chain seq x y z
N MET A 1 32.35 3.07 -1.80
CA MET A 1 30.91 2.74 -1.70
C MET A 1 30.02 3.93 -1.35
N ILE A 2 30.41 4.83 -0.43
CA ILE A 2 29.56 6.00 -0.05
C ILE A 2 29.27 6.88 -1.27
N GLU A 3 30.28 7.19 -2.08
CA GLU A 3 30.09 7.97 -3.32
C GLU A 3 29.08 7.34 -4.29
N TYR A 4 29.12 6.01 -4.45
CA TYR A 4 28.15 5.32 -5.30
C TYR A 4 26.73 5.36 -4.76
N ILE A 5 26.55 5.38 -3.44
CA ILE A 5 25.23 5.52 -2.82
C ILE A 5 24.65 6.91 -3.11
N THR A 6 25.47 7.97 -3.01
CA THR A 6 25.05 9.34 -3.33
C THR A 6 24.64 9.46 -4.80
N LYS A 7 25.47 8.97 -5.71
CA LYS A 7 25.15 8.95 -7.16
C LYS A 7 23.92 8.10 -7.48
N PHE A 8 23.72 7.00 -6.74
CA PHE A 8 22.50 6.17 -6.88
C PHE A 8 21.26 6.89 -6.40
N GLN A 9 21.36 7.72 -5.36
CA GLN A 9 20.25 8.57 -4.93
C GLN A 9 19.88 9.57 -6.02
N GLU A 10 20.85 10.28 -6.59
CA GLU A 10 20.63 11.20 -7.71
C GLU A 10 20.01 10.50 -8.93
N TYR A 11 20.50 9.28 -9.25
CA TYR A 11 19.91 8.45 -10.30
C TYR A 11 18.44 8.14 -10.05
N LEU A 12 18.07 7.76 -8.82
CA LEU A 12 16.67 7.47 -8.48
C LEU A 12 15.79 8.72 -8.55
N GLU A 13 16.31 9.89 -8.17
CA GLU A 13 15.63 11.18 -8.28
C GLU A 13 15.41 11.56 -9.75
N ASN A 14 16.45 11.51 -10.56
CA ASN A 14 16.41 11.84 -11.99
C ASN A 14 15.51 10.91 -12.80
N ASN A 15 15.35 9.66 -12.36
CA ASN A 15 14.44 8.68 -12.97
C ASN A 15 13.03 8.68 -12.34
N TYR A 16 12.67 9.75 -11.62
CA TYR A 16 11.33 9.98 -11.07
C TYR A 16 10.82 8.88 -10.13
N TYR A 17 11.72 8.20 -9.40
CA TYR A 17 11.29 7.28 -8.36
C TYR A 17 10.64 8.05 -7.21
N SER A 18 9.54 7.53 -6.65
CA SER A 18 8.90 8.16 -5.49
C SER A 18 9.86 8.20 -4.28
N ASN A 19 9.76 9.24 -3.45
CA ASN A 19 10.58 9.41 -2.24
C ASN A 19 10.58 8.16 -1.34
N ASP A 20 9.45 7.46 -1.21
CA ASP A 20 9.36 6.22 -0.44
C ASP A 20 10.14 5.07 -1.10
N THR A 21 10.14 4.98 -2.43
CA THR A 21 10.94 4.01 -3.18
C THR A 21 12.43 4.29 -3.05
N GLN A 22 12.84 5.56 -3.21
CA GLN A 22 14.23 5.99 -3.05
C GLN A 22 14.75 5.61 -1.67
N ARG A 23 14.06 6.02 -0.60
CA ARG A 23 14.41 5.67 0.79
C ARG A 23 14.51 4.17 1.00
N THR A 24 13.55 3.41 0.47
CA THR A 24 13.53 1.95 0.60
C THR A 24 14.72 1.31 -0.11
N TYR A 25 15.03 1.74 -1.34
CA TYR A 25 16.11 1.18 -2.13
C TYR A 25 17.47 1.50 -1.51
N ILE A 26 17.68 2.74 -1.12
CA ILE A 26 18.93 3.18 -0.47
C ILE A 26 19.13 2.44 0.86
N SER A 27 18.12 2.44 1.73
CA SER A 27 18.21 1.78 3.04
C SER A 27 18.43 0.26 2.92
N ASN A 28 17.76 -0.40 1.98
CA ASN A 28 17.96 -1.84 1.75
C ASN A 28 19.36 -2.14 1.22
N PHE A 29 19.87 -1.30 0.33
CA PHE A 29 21.22 -1.48 -0.22
C PHE A 29 22.29 -1.20 0.83
N GLN A 30 22.17 -0.11 1.60
CA GLN A 30 23.08 0.18 2.72
C GLN A 30 23.11 -0.98 3.72
N LYS A 31 21.92 -1.51 4.06
CA LYS A 31 21.84 -2.65 4.98
C LYS A 31 22.51 -3.91 4.42
N PHE A 32 22.39 -4.18 3.12
CA PHE A 32 23.09 -5.27 2.46
C PHE A 32 24.62 -5.12 2.60
N LEU A 33 25.15 -3.91 2.39
CA LEU A 33 26.59 -3.63 2.53
C LEU A 33 27.07 -3.87 3.97
N VAL A 34 26.28 -3.41 4.95
CA VAL A 34 26.61 -3.55 6.37
C VAL A 34 26.49 -5.01 6.84
N ASP A 35 25.38 -5.68 6.51
CA ASP A 35 25.11 -7.07 6.95
C ASP A 35 26.18 -8.06 6.43
N LEU A 36 26.82 -7.77 5.29
CA LEU A 36 27.87 -8.60 4.69
C LEU A 36 29.26 -7.95 4.68
N GLU A 37 29.44 -6.79 5.31
CA GLU A 37 30.71 -6.06 5.36
C GLU A 37 31.33 -5.80 3.98
N ILE A 38 30.49 -5.51 2.97
CA ILE A 38 30.93 -5.26 1.59
C ILE A 38 31.52 -3.85 1.49
N LYS A 39 32.77 -3.76 1.03
CA LYS A 39 33.51 -2.51 0.89
C LYS A 39 33.65 -2.05 -0.57
N ASN A 40 33.70 -2.98 -1.50
CA ASN A 40 33.96 -2.74 -2.92
C ASN A 40 32.93 -3.42 -3.81
N ILE A 41 32.79 -2.92 -5.05
CA ILE A 41 31.85 -3.47 -6.05
C ILE A 41 32.22 -4.91 -6.41
N GLU A 42 33.50 -5.22 -6.47
CA GLU A 42 34.06 -6.53 -6.83
C GLU A 42 33.65 -7.63 -5.83
N GLU A 43 33.27 -7.25 -4.62
CA GLU A 43 32.77 -8.18 -3.60
C GLU A 43 31.30 -8.57 -3.81
N ILE A 44 30.57 -7.89 -4.71
CA ILE A 44 29.17 -8.21 -5.02
C ILE A 44 29.12 -9.40 -5.99
N THR A 45 29.38 -10.56 -5.48
CA THR A 45 29.39 -11.83 -6.23
C THR A 45 28.10 -12.63 -6.02
N ALA A 46 27.84 -13.60 -6.90
CA ALA A 46 26.70 -14.52 -6.76
C ALA A 46 26.75 -15.29 -5.42
N LYS A 47 27.97 -15.64 -4.95
CA LYS A 47 28.18 -16.28 -3.65
C LYS A 47 27.71 -15.38 -2.50
N ARG A 48 28.15 -14.13 -2.46
CA ARG A 48 27.77 -13.16 -1.41
C ARG A 48 26.27 -12.89 -1.40
N LEU A 49 25.64 -12.83 -2.56
CA LEU A 49 24.19 -12.69 -2.66
C LEU A 49 23.44 -13.92 -2.12
N SER A 50 23.97 -15.12 -2.36
CA SER A 50 23.41 -16.35 -1.78
C SER A 50 23.58 -16.39 -0.26
N GLU A 51 24.73 -15.96 0.27
CA GLU A 51 24.99 -15.79 1.70
C GLU A 51 23.97 -14.82 2.32
N TYR A 52 23.74 -13.66 1.66
CA TYR A 52 22.75 -12.68 2.13
C TYR A 52 21.32 -13.25 2.16
N ARG A 53 20.94 -14.00 1.13
CA ARG A 53 19.66 -14.69 1.10
C ARG A 53 19.51 -15.62 2.30
N ASN A 54 20.51 -16.43 2.55
CA ASN A 54 20.50 -17.41 3.68
C ASN A 54 20.44 -16.68 5.03
N TYR A 55 21.20 -15.61 5.19
CA TYR A 55 21.13 -14.74 6.36
C TYR A 55 19.73 -14.19 6.59
N LEU A 56 19.07 -13.66 5.55
CA LEU A 56 17.70 -13.13 5.66
C LEU A 56 16.68 -14.23 6.01
N VAL A 57 16.82 -15.43 5.44
CA VAL A 57 15.96 -16.58 5.75
C VAL A 57 16.14 -17.05 7.20
N GLN A 58 17.37 -17.18 7.68
CA GLN A 58 17.69 -17.55 9.06
C GLN A 58 17.14 -16.52 10.05
N ASN A 59 17.21 -15.23 9.72
CA ASN A 59 16.61 -14.14 10.51
C ASN A 59 15.09 -13.99 10.32
N LYS A 60 14.43 -14.98 9.71
CA LYS A 60 12.96 -15.09 9.58
C LYS A 60 12.30 -13.91 8.84
N TYR A 61 13.03 -13.26 7.92
CA TYR A 61 12.42 -12.25 7.04
C TYR A 61 11.35 -12.90 6.15
N ALA A 62 10.22 -12.19 5.96
CA ALA A 62 9.18 -12.64 5.02
C ALA A 62 9.74 -12.68 3.58
N GLY A 63 9.35 -13.68 2.78
CA GLY A 63 9.84 -13.83 1.40
C GLY A 63 9.63 -12.59 0.53
N GLN A 64 8.51 -11.88 0.70
CA GLN A 64 8.28 -10.60 0.00
C GLN A 64 9.30 -9.53 0.41
N THR A 65 9.69 -9.46 1.68
CA THR A 65 10.72 -8.53 2.16
C THR A 65 12.07 -8.88 1.57
N ILE A 66 12.41 -10.16 1.49
CA ILE A 66 13.64 -10.65 0.88
C ILE A 66 13.68 -10.22 -0.59
N ASN A 67 12.61 -10.50 -1.35
CA ASN A 67 12.53 -10.12 -2.76
C ASN A 67 12.65 -8.59 -2.96
N THR A 68 12.04 -7.78 -2.09
CA THR A 68 12.17 -6.31 -2.15
C THR A 68 13.62 -5.87 -1.92
N LYS A 69 14.33 -6.50 -1.00
CA LYS A 69 15.76 -6.21 -0.76
C LYS A 69 16.61 -6.55 -2.00
N PHE A 70 16.35 -7.68 -2.64
CA PHE A 70 17.05 -8.05 -3.87
C PHE A 70 16.69 -7.15 -5.05
N GLU A 71 15.46 -6.65 -5.14
CA GLU A 71 15.11 -5.63 -6.15
C GLU A 71 15.87 -4.32 -5.94
N SER A 72 16.12 -3.92 -4.69
CA SER A 72 16.96 -2.75 -4.40
C SER A 72 18.40 -2.96 -4.89
N ILE A 73 18.97 -4.15 -4.66
CA ILE A 73 20.30 -4.53 -5.15
C ILE A 73 20.32 -4.57 -6.69
N ARG A 74 19.30 -5.15 -7.32
CA ARG A 74 19.15 -5.20 -8.78
C ARG A 74 19.14 -3.80 -9.38
N SER A 75 18.41 -2.87 -8.77
CA SER A 75 18.33 -1.48 -9.22
C SER A 75 19.69 -0.80 -9.15
N PHE A 76 20.42 -1.01 -8.05
CA PHE A 76 21.78 -0.49 -7.91
C PHE A 76 22.75 -1.05 -8.95
N LEU A 77 22.72 -2.36 -9.20
CA LEU A 77 23.58 -3.00 -10.21
C LEU A 77 23.28 -2.50 -11.63
N LYS A 78 22.01 -2.21 -11.94
CA LYS A 78 21.63 -1.58 -13.21
C LYS A 78 22.20 -0.17 -13.32
N PHE A 79 22.09 0.62 -12.27
CA PHE A 79 22.68 1.96 -12.20
C PHE A 79 24.19 1.91 -12.43
N LEU A 80 24.92 1.02 -11.73
CA LEU A 80 26.37 0.85 -11.96
C LEU A 80 26.68 0.61 -13.43
N TYR A 81 25.93 -0.28 -14.06
CA TYR A 81 26.22 -0.66 -15.47
C TYR A 81 25.84 0.44 -16.45
N TYR A 82 24.59 0.93 -16.42
CA TYR A 82 24.08 1.83 -17.44
C TYR A 82 24.55 3.28 -17.27
N ASP A 83 24.75 3.73 -16.05
CA ASP A 83 25.07 5.14 -15.78
C ASP A 83 26.56 5.35 -15.49
N LEU A 84 27.25 4.35 -14.94
CA LEU A 84 28.67 4.47 -14.59
C LEU A 84 29.61 3.58 -15.43
N GLY A 85 29.08 2.69 -16.25
CA GLY A 85 29.89 1.73 -17.02
C GLY A 85 30.65 0.71 -16.17
N LEU A 86 30.22 0.49 -14.92
CA LEU A 86 30.85 -0.41 -13.96
C LEU A 86 30.13 -1.75 -13.90
N ILE A 87 30.89 -2.85 -13.96
CA ILE A 87 30.32 -4.20 -13.96
C ILE A 87 30.68 -4.92 -12.65
N ALA A 88 29.68 -5.24 -11.84
CA ALA A 88 29.87 -6.11 -10.68
C ALA A 88 29.96 -7.59 -11.12
N PRO A 89 30.71 -8.46 -10.42
CA PRO A 89 30.96 -9.86 -10.84
C PRO A 89 29.69 -10.72 -11.01
N VAL A 90 28.57 -10.30 -10.42
CA VAL A 90 27.27 -10.99 -10.54
C VAL A 90 26.52 -10.63 -11.83
N VAL A 91 26.95 -9.61 -12.55
CA VAL A 91 26.32 -9.14 -13.78
C VAL A 91 26.94 -9.88 -14.97
N LEU A 92 26.11 -10.56 -15.75
CA LEU A 92 26.49 -11.19 -17.00
C LEU A 92 26.06 -10.30 -18.16
N GLU A 93 27.02 -9.90 -18.98
CA GLU A 93 26.78 -9.12 -20.18
C GLU A 93 26.50 -10.07 -21.36
N THR A 94 25.48 -9.73 -22.15
CA THR A 94 25.11 -10.39 -23.40
C THR A 94 25.02 -9.31 -24.49
N GLU A 95 25.10 -9.68 -25.76
CA GLU A 95 25.23 -8.76 -26.91
C GLU A 95 24.33 -7.51 -26.90
N ASN A 96 23.16 -7.55 -26.21
CA ASN A 96 22.24 -6.41 -26.13
C ASN A 96 21.61 -6.20 -24.74
N ARG A 97 21.97 -6.98 -23.71
CA ARG A 97 21.35 -6.91 -22.37
C ARG A 97 22.27 -7.41 -21.28
N ILE A 98 22.05 -6.90 -20.09
CA ILE A 98 22.64 -7.51 -18.90
C ILE A 98 21.67 -8.50 -18.26
N LYS A 99 22.22 -9.62 -17.80
CA LYS A 99 21.52 -10.59 -16.96
C LYS A 99 22.08 -10.53 -15.55
N ILE A 100 21.23 -10.20 -14.60
CA ILE A 100 21.58 -10.14 -13.18
C ILE A 100 20.91 -11.31 -12.48
N ASN A 101 21.70 -12.30 -12.10
CA ASN A 101 21.21 -13.52 -11.45
C ASN A 101 21.11 -13.29 -9.93
N LEU A 102 19.95 -12.82 -9.46
CA LEU A 102 19.69 -12.67 -8.04
C LEU A 102 18.90 -13.87 -7.50
N PRO A 103 19.24 -14.35 -6.30
CA PRO A 103 18.48 -15.39 -5.64
C PRO A 103 17.09 -14.84 -5.22
N GLU A 104 16.02 -15.45 -5.71
CA GLU A 104 14.66 -15.09 -5.38
C GLU A 104 14.00 -16.14 -4.48
N ILE A 105 13.11 -15.70 -3.61
CA ILE A 105 12.21 -16.57 -2.88
C ILE A 105 10.94 -16.76 -3.70
N LYS A 106 10.70 -17.98 -4.17
CA LYS A 106 9.43 -18.34 -4.82
C LYS A 106 8.31 -18.24 -3.79
N LEU A 107 7.46 -17.22 -3.93
CA LEU A 107 6.29 -17.05 -3.09
C LEU A 107 5.21 -18.03 -3.56
N ARG A 108 4.71 -18.86 -2.65
CA ARG A 108 3.56 -19.73 -2.93
C ARG A 108 2.33 -18.85 -3.15
N VAL A 109 1.43 -19.28 -4.03
CA VAL A 109 0.14 -18.58 -4.27
C VAL A 109 -0.62 -18.37 -2.96
N LYS A 110 -0.57 -19.34 -2.03
CA LYS A 110 -1.16 -19.22 -0.69
C LYS A 110 -0.60 -18.07 0.15
N ASP A 111 0.66 -17.69 -0.05
CA ASP A 111 1.30 -16.60 0.68
C ASP A 111 0.91 -15.21 0.14
N ARG A 112 0.35 -15.16 -1.08
CA ARG A 112 -0.22 -13.95 -1.68
C ARG A 112 -1.63 -13.66 -1.18
N PHE A 113 -2.28 -14.61 -0.49
CA PHE A 113 -3.63 -14.42 0.04
C PHE A 113 -3.63 -13.52 1.27
N TYR A 114 -4.38 -12.44 1.17
CA TYR A 114 -4.63 -11.59 2.30
C TYR A 114 -5.62 -12.28 3.26
N LYS A 115 -5.11 -12.82 4.38
CA LYS A 115 -5.92 -13.60 5.35
C LYS A 115 -6.65 -12.73 6.39
N LYS A 116 -6.46 -11.41 6.34
CA LYS A 116 -6.79 -10.50 7.44
C LYS A 116 -7.77 -9.40 7.01
N GLU A 117 -8.75 -9.74 6.17
CA GLU A 117 -9.76 -8.79 5.71
C GLU A 117 -10.64 -8.28 6.84
N LEU A 118 -11.02 -7.00 6.76
CA LEU A 118 -12.08 -6.43 7.58
C LEU A 118 -13.44 -6.92 7.09
N SER A 119 -14.37 -7.19 8.01
CA SER A 119 -15.77 -7.41 7.70
C SER A 119 -16.53 -6.09 7.75
N ILE A 120 -17.71 -6.03 7.11
CA ILE A 120 -18.61 -4.87 7.18
C ILE A 120 -19.00 -4.54 8.64
N PHE A 121 -19.16 -5.56 9.48
CA PHE A 121 -19.48 -5.36 10.89
C PHE A 121 -18.32 -4.73 11.66
N GLU A 122 -17.05 -5.10 11.34
CA GLU A 122 -15.87 -4.50 11.95
C GLU A 122 -15.72 -3.03 11.52
N VAL A 123 -15.92 -2.72 10.24
CA VAL A 123 -15.88 -1.33 9.74
C VAL A 123 -16.97 -0.49 10.40
N LYS A 124 -18.21 -1.01 10.50
CA LYS A 124 -19.32 -0.32 11.20
C LYS A 124 -19.02 -0.09 12.68
N ARG A 125 -18.40 -1.04 13.38
CA ARG A 125 -17.99 -0.86 14.78
C ARG A 125 -16.92 0.22 14.91
N ILE A 126 -15.92 0.24 14.04
CA ILE A 126 -14.88 1.30 14.02
C ILE A 126 -15.54 2.67 13.86
N LEU A 127 -16.45 2.83 12.90
CA LEU A 127 -17.18 4.09 12.69
C LEU A 127 -18.01 4.50 13.91
N ARG A 128 -18.58 3.55 14.67
CA ARG A 128 -19.28 3.85 15.93
C ARG A 128 -18.33 4.31 17.03
N GLU A 129 -17.14 3.73 17.12
CA GLU A 129 -16.15 4.16 18.11
C GLU A 129 -15.62 5.57 17.83
N ILE A 130 -15.55 5.99 16.57
CA ILE A 130 -15.21 7.38 16.23
C ILE A 130 -16.24 8.36 16.78
N GLN A 131 -17.54 8.00 16.79
CA GLN A 131 -18.60 8.86 17.31
C GLN A 131 -18.50 9.11 18.82
N LYS A 132 -17.69 8.34 19.55
CA LYS A 132 -17.45 8.53 21.00
C LYS A 132 -16.29 9.49 21.28
N GLU A 133 -15.63 10.00 20.25
CA GLU A 133 -14.55 10.99 20.40
C GLU A 133 -15.14 12.33 20.88
N ASN A 134 -14.53 12.93 21.90
CA ASN A 134 -15.02 14.17 22.50
C ASN A 134 -14.92 15.38 21.56
N ASN A 135 -13.90 15.42 20.72
CA ASN A 135 -13.69 16.52 19.80
C ASN A 135 -14.42 16.30 18.48
N ARG A 136 -15.47 17.10 18.24
CA ARG A 136 -16.31 17.04 17.03
C ARG A 136 -15.51 17.18 15.73
N PHE A 137 -14.41 17.92 15.72
CA PHE A 137 -13.55 18.04 14.57
C PHE A 137 -12.96 16.70 14.18
N TYR A 138 -12.44 15.95 15.15
CA TYR A 138 -11.90 14.60 14.90
C TYR A 138 -12.99 13.60 14.55
N VAL A 139 -14.18 13.71 15.14
CA VAL A 139 -15.33 12.85 14.78
C VAL A 139 -15.62 12.98 13.28
N LEU A 140 -15.78 14.20 12.79
CA LEU A 140 -16.13 14.44 11.37
C LEU A 140 -14.99 14.03 10.45
N ARG A 141 -13.77 14.50 10.71
CA ARG A 141 -12.60 14.21 9.89
C ARG A 141 -12.32 12.72 9.74
N ASP A 142 -12.26 12.01 10.87
CA ASP A 142 -11.86 10.60 10.86
C ASP A 142 -12.98 9.70 10.34
N THR A 143 -14.25 10.07 10.57
CA THR A 143 -15.39 9.39 9.94
C THR A 143 -15.31 9.51 8.41
N ILE A 144 -15.09 10.72 7.90
CA ILE A 144 -14.97 10.96 6.46
C ILE A 144 -13.81 10.15 5.89
N LEU A 145 -12.64 10.20 6.52
CA LEU A 145 -11.44 9.48 6.03
C LEU A 145 -11.70 7.97 5.92
N ILE A 146 -12.20 7.35 6.99
CA ILE A 146 -12.41 5.90 7.02
C ILE A 146 -13.54 5.50 6.09
N HIS A 147 -14.63 6.27 6.05
CA HIS A 147 -15.74 6.02 5.14
C HIS A 147 -15.31 6.16 3.68
N LEU A 148 -14.55 7.20 3.34
CA LEU A 148 -14.00 7.43 2.00
C LEU A 148 -13.13 6.25 1.55
N LEU A 149 -12.16 5.84 2.36
CA LEU A 149 -11.26 4.72 2.03
C LEU A 149 -12.04 3.39 1.86
N ALA A 150 -13.04 3.16 2.73
CA ALA A 150 -13.85 1.94 2.69
C ALA A 150 -14.87 1.91 1.53
N SER A 151 -15.31 3.06 1.01
CA SER A 151 -16.33 3.16 -0.04
C SER A 151 -15.80 3.39 -1.44
N THR A 152 -14.54 3.82 -1.57
CA THR A 152 -13.93 4.11 -2.86
C THR A 152 -12.72 3.24 -3.18
N GLY A 153 -12.15 2.61 -2.16
CA GLY A 153 -10.93 1.82 -2.30
C GLY A 153 -9.69 2.64 -2.69
N MET A 154 -9.73 3.99 -2.59
CA MET A 154 -8.55 4.82 -2.89
C MET A 154 -7.39 4.56 -1.92
N ARG A 155 -6.17 4.88 -2.36
CA ARG A 155 -4.99 4.76 -1.51
C ARG A 155 -4.97 5.89 -0.48
N ILE A 156 -4.42 5.63 0.71
CA ILE A 156 -4.33 6.67 1.76
C ILE A 156 -3.63 7.94 1.26
N PHE A 157 -2.56 7.83 0.49
CA PHE A 157 -1.88 9.01 -0.06
C PHE A 157 -2.75 9.77 -1.07
N GLU A 158 -3.57 9.09 -1.87
CA GLU A 158 -4.53 9.73 -2.76
C GLU A 158 -5.59 10.48 -1.95
N ALA A 159 -6.10 9.88 -0.87
CA ALA A 159 -7.06 10.54 0.01
C ALA A 159 -6.47 11.79 0.69
N LEU A 160 -5.22 11.72 1.16
CA LEU A 160 -4.56 12.85 1.81
C LEU A 160 -4.22 14.02 0.85
N GLN A 161 -4.17 13.77 -0.45
CA GLN A 161 -3.99 14.82 -1.45
C GLN A 161 -5.31 15.53 -1.84
N LEU A 162 -6.46 15.05 -1.37
CA LEU A 162 -7.75 15.65 -1.70
C LEU A 162 -7.86 17.08 -1.17
N GLU A 163 -8.37 17.95 -2.02
CA GLU A 163 -8.77 19.30 -1.68
C GLU A 163 -10.29 19.37 -1.49
N ILE A 164 -10.76 20.39 -0.80
CA ILE A 164 -12.19 20.58 -0.50
C ILE A 164 -13.03 20.59 -1.77
N ASP A 165 -12.56 21.32 -2.80
CA ASP A 165 -13.28 21.48 -4.08
C ASP A 165 -13.45 20.17 -4.82
N HIS A 166 -12.46 19.29 -4.79
CA HIS A 166 -12.54 17.96 -5.42
C HIS A 166 -13.72 17.15 -4.87
N VAL A 167 -13.93 17.23 -3.54
CA VAL A 167 -14.96 16.43 -2.89
C VAL A 167 -16.34 17.00 -3.10
N ILE A 168 -16.48 18.33 -3.13
CA ILE A 168 -17.75 19.01 -3.38
C ILE A 168 -18.28 18.70 -4.78
N GLN A 169 -17.38 18.59 -5.77
CA GLN A 169 -17.72 18.21 -7.14
C GLN A 169 -18.18 16.75 -7.28
N GLY A 170 -18.01 15.92 -6.26
CA GLY A 170 -18.45 14.52 -6.25
C GLY A 170 -17.57 13.58 -7.08
N ARG A 171 -16.46 14.07 -7.66
CA ARG A 171 -15.52 13.30 -8.47
C ARG A 171 -14.10 13.81 -8.25
N VAL A 172 -13.15 12.90 -8.30
CA VAL A 172 -11.73 13.21 -8.14
C VAL A 172 -10.92 12.49 -9.20
N GLU A 173 -10.03 13.19 -9.85
CA GLU A 173 -9.03 12.61 -10.72
C GLU A 173 -7.77 12.31 -9.91
N VAL A 174 -7.32 11.07 -9.96
CA VAL A 174 -6.09 10.64 -9.30
C VAL A 174 -5.10 10.10 -10.32
N VAL A 175 -3.86 10.54 -10.20
CA VAL A 175 -2.76 10.08 -11.05
C VAL A 175 -2.19 8.80 -10.44
N GLY A 176 -2.29 7.71 -11.18
CA GLY A 176 -1.75 6.41 -10.81
C GLY A 176 -0.32 6.20 -11.32
N LYS A 177 0.16 4.96 -11.26
CA LYS A 177 1.45 4.59 -11.85
C LYS A 177 1.48 4.88 -13.35
N ARG A 178 2.65 5.29 -13.87
CA ARG A 178 2.87 5.66 -15.28
C ARG A 178 1.94 6.76 -15.76
N SER A 179 1.64 7.74 -14.88
CA SER A 179 0.80 8.89 -15.18
C SER A 179 -0.62 8.57 -15.69
N LYS A 180 -1.11 7.34 -15.44
CA LYS A 180 -2.48 6.98 -15.78
C LYS A 180 -3.45 7.71 -14.86
N ILE A 181 -4.33 8.51 -15.43
CA ILE A 181 -5.38 9.23 -14.69
C ILE A 181 -6.60 8.29 -14.57
N ARG A 182 -7.21 8.26 -13.39
CA ARG A 182 -8.51 7.64 -13.18
C ARG A 182 -9.42 8.54 -12.37
N THR A 183 -10.69 8.51 -12.68
CA THR A 183 -11.73 9.24 -11.95
C THR A 183 -12.29 8.35 -10.84
N ILE A 184 -12.37 8.89 -9.63
CA ILE A 184 -13.01 8.25 -8.48
C ILE A 184 -14.28 9.05 -8.16
N LEU A 185 -15.43 8.38 -8.13
CA LEU A 185 -16.69 8.96 -7.73
C LEU A 185 -16.80 8.96 -6.20
N ILE A 186 -17.19 10.10 -5.64
CA ILE A 186 -17.39 10.26 -4.19
C ILE A 186 -18.87 10.05 -3.86
N PRO A 187 -19.21 9.10 -2.99
CA PRO A 187 -20.60 8.86 -2.60
C PRO A 187 -21.28 10.10 -2.00
N ALA A 188 -22.54 10.34 -2.35
CA ALA A 188 -23.31 11.50 -1.89
C ALA A 188 -23.37 11.63 -0.34
N THR A 189 -23.36 10.49 0.36
CA THR A 189 -23.30 10.45 1.83
C THR A 189 -22.01 11.06 2.37
N ILE A 190 -20.87 10.82 1.71
CA ILE A 190 -19.57 11.39 2.08
C ILE A 190 -19.55 12.89 1.77
N ILE A 191 -20.09 13.30 0.62
CA ILE A 191 -20.20 14.73 0.26
C ILE A 191 -20.98 15.49 1.34
N LYS A 192 -22.11 14.91 1.81
CA LYS A 192 -22.91 15.49 2.90
C LYS A 192 -22.08 15.64 4.19
N GLN A 193 -21.33 14.62 4.56
CA GLN A 193 -20.43 14.67 5.73
C GLN A 193 -19.32 15.71 5.56
N CYS A 194 -18.73 15.81 4.36
CA CYS A 194 -17.71 16.82 4.05
C CYS A 194 -18.27 18.24 4.19
N LYS A 195 -19.50 18.52 3.73
CA LYS A 195 -20.13 19.84 3.92
C LYS A 195 -20.27 20.21 5.40
N GLN A 196 -20.61 19.27 6.28
CA GLN A 196 -20.66 19.51 7.72
C GLN A 196 -19.27 19.77 8.32
N TYR A 197 -18.25 19.04 7.86
CA TYR A 197 -16.88 19.21 8.30
C TYR A 197 -16.32 20.57 7.85
N ILE A 198 -16.58 20.97 6.61
CA ILE A 198 -16.15 22.25 6.05
C ILE A 198 -16.80 23.40 6.83
N LYS A 199 -18.11 23.29 7.15
CA LYS A 199 -18.79 24.29 7.99
C LYS A 199 -18.08 24.46 9.34
N LEU A 200 -17.75 23.36 10.02
CA LEU A 200 -17.02 23.41 11.29
C LEU A 200 -15.62 24.01 11.13
N ARG A 201 -14.91 23.70 10.03
CA ARG A 201 -13.60 24.30 9.74
C ARG A 201 -13.68 25.82 9.59
N ASN A 202 -14.71 26.31 8.90
CA ASN A 202 -14.93 27.75 8.73
C ASN A 202 -15.23 28.42 10.08
N GLU A 203 -16.04 27.78 10.95
CA GLU A 203 -16.29 28.24 12.31
C GLU A 203 -15.02 28.33 13.17
N LEU A 204 -14.02 27.47 12.87
CA LEU A 204 -12.71 27.44 13.53
C LEU A 204 -11.61 28.25 12.81
N TYR A 205 -11.98 29.01 11.77
CA TYR A 205 -11.05 29.83 10.95
C TYR A 205 -9.91 29.01 10.31
N LEU A 206 -10.16 27.75 9.93
CA LEU A 206 -9.20 26.87 9.28
C LEU A 206 -9.33 27.03 7.76
N ASN A 207 -8.26 27.53 7.10
CA ASN A 207 -8.31 27.96 5.70
C ASN A 207 -7.50 27.08 4.73
N ASN A 208 -6.88 26.00 5.20
CA ASN A 208 -6.11 25.12 4.36
C ASN A 208 -7.00 24.48 3.26
N LYS A 209 -6.52 24.43 2.03
CA LYS A 209 -7.26 23.84 0.90
C LYS A 209 -7.41 22.32 1.01
N LYS A 210 -6.47 21.64 1.68
CA LYS A 210 -6.52 20.18 1.85
C LYS A 210 -7.71 19.77 2.70
N LEU A 211 -8.34 18.66 2.32
CA LEU A 211 -9.50 18.14 3.06
C LEU A 211 -9.11 17.65 4.46
N PHE A 212 -7.99 16.93 4.58
CA PHE A 212 -7.58 16.28 5.83
C PHE A 212 -6.47 17.05 6.53
N ILE A 213 -6.85 17.81 7.54
CA ILE A 213 -5.96 18.66 8.36
C ILE A 213 -6.10 18.35 9.85
N ASP A 214 -5.23 18.92 10.65
CA ASP A 214 -5.36 18.96 12.12
C ASP A 214 -6.07 20.23 12.59
N VAL A 215 -6.21 20.37 13.91
CA VAL A 215 -6.83 21.56 14.55
C VAL A 215 -5.98 22.83 14.48
N HIS A 216 -4.74 22.71 13.99
CA HIS A 216 -3.80 23.82 13.80
C HIS A 216 -3.65 24.20 12.32
N ASP A 217 -4.63 23.83 11.48
CA ASP A 217 -4.66 24.07 10.04
C ASP A 217 -3.50 23.42 9.25
N LYS A 218 -2.87 22.36 9.79
CA LYS A 218 -1.76 21.65 9.16
C LYS A 218 -2.23 20.33 8.53
N GLU A 219 -1.66 20.00 7.39
CA GLU A 219 -1.90 18.72 6.72
C GLU A 219 -1.52 17.53 7.62
N ILE A 220 -2.35 16.50 7.65
CA ILE A 220 -2.04 15.30 8.43
C ILE A 220 -1.34 14.24 7.58
N GLY A 221 -0.34 13.58 8.17
CA GLY A 221 0.38 12.49 7.54
C GLY A 221 -0.26 11.12 7.75
N LYS A 222 0.13 10.15 6.93
CA LYS A 222 -0.31 8.75 7.02
C LYS A 222 -0.15 8.14 8.42
N GLN A 223 0.92 8.48 9.14
CA GLN A 223 1.17 7.98 10.50
C GLN A 223 0.06 8.37 11.48
N ILE A 224 -0.35 9.64 11.45
CA ILE A 224 -1.44 10.13 12.30
C ILE A 224 -2.74 9.39 11.99
N CYS A 225 -3.08 9.25 10.69
CA CYS A 225 -4.25 8.50 10.26
C CYS A 225 -4.21 7.04 10.75
N LEU A 226 -3.05 6.39 10.66
CA LEU A 226 -2.87 5.01 11.12
C LEU A 226 -3.02 4.88 12.64
N LEU A 227 -2.43 5.80 13.41
CA LEU A 227 -2.55 5.80 14.87
C LEU A 227 -4.00 5.96 15.31
N ARG A 228 -4.74 6.90 14.70
CA ARG A 228 -6.15 7.10 14.99
C ARG A 228 -7.02 5.91 14.57
N PHE A 229 -6.78 5.36 13.39
CA PHE A 229 -7.45 4.14 12.93
C PHE A 229 -7.23 2.96 13.88
N LYS A 230 -6.00 2.78 14.37
CA LYS A 230 -5.67 1.75 15.39
C LYS A 230 -6.38 2.02 16.71
N LYS A 231 -6.39 3.27 17.19
CA LYS A 231 -7.13 3.66 18.41
C LYS A 231 -8.58 3.19 18.33
N TYR A 232 -9.31 3.57 17.30
CA TYR A 232 -10.72 3.20 17.12
C TYR A 232 -10.92 1.71 16.87
N GLY A 233 -10.03 1.09 16.09
CA GLY A 233 -10.11 -0.34 15.82
C GLY A 233 -9.91 -1.21 17.06
N ILE A 234 -9.01 -0.84 17.96
CA ILE A 234 -8.80 -1.53 19.24
C ILE A 234 -10.03 -1.35 20.13
N ALA A 235 -10.56 -0.14 20.25
CA ALA A 235 -11.79 0.14 20.99
C ALA A 235 -13.00 -0.65 20.44
N ALA A 236 -13.06 -0.80 19.11
CA ALA A 236 -14.05 -1.63 18.40
C ALA A 236 -13.81 -3.15 18.54
N LYS A 237 -12.82 -3.59 19.33
CA LYS A 237 -12.43 -5.01 19.51
C LYS A 237 -12.10 -5.71 18.18
N VAL A 238 -11.46 -5.00 17.24
CA VAL A 238 -10.93 -5.56 16.01
C VAL A 238 -9.52 -6.07 16.26
N LYS A 239 -9.16 -7.22 15.69
CA LYS A 239 -7.82 -7.81 15.84
C LYS A 239 -6.75 -6.83 15.33
N LYS A 240 -5.67 -6.65 16.10
CA LYS A 240 -4.59 -5.68 15.79
C LYS A 240 -3.95 -5.89 14.42
N ASP A 241 -3.84 -7.14 14.00
CA ASP A 241 -3.26 -7.54 12.72
C ASP A 241 -4.12 -7.17 11.49
N LYS A 242 -5.37 -6.74 11.69
CA LYS A 242 -6.25 -6.18 10.66
C LYS A 242 -6.18 -4.65 10.57
N LEU A 243 -5.57 -3.97 11.57
CA LEU A 243 -5.62 -2.52 11.72
C LEU A 243 -4.49 -1.82 10.98
N PHE A 244 -4.57 -1.79 9.64
CA PHE A 244 -3.73 -0.99 8.77
C PHE A 244 -4.60 -0.40 7.64
N LEU A 245 -4.32 0.83 7.25
CA LEU A 245 -5.19 1.62 6.37
C LEU A 245 -5.46 0.96 5.01
N HIS A 246 -4.48 0.26 4.44
CA HIS A 246 -4.68 -0.44 3.17
C HIS A 246 -5.73 -1.57 3.25
N ASN A 247 -6.05 -2.04 4.47
CA ASN A 247 -7.10 -3.03 4.68
C ASN A 247 -8.51 -2.50 4.37
N LEU A 248 -8.73 -1.19 4.45
CA LEU A 248 -9.98 -0.57 4.01
C LEU A 248 -10.16 -0.69 2.48
N ARG A 249 -9.07 -0.58 1.73
CA ARG A 249 -9.10 -0.84 0.29
C ARG A 249 -9.31 -2.33 -0.05
N HIS A 250 -8.71 -3.24 0.72
CA HIS A 250 -9.01 -4.68 0.60
C HIS A 250 -10.47 -4.97 0.90
N PHE A 251 -11.02 -4.35 1.95
CA PHE A 251 -12.45 -4.43 2.27
C PHE A 251 -13.32 -4.00 1.08
N TYR A 252 -13.07 -2.80 0.52
CA TYR A 252 -13.78 -2.32 -0.67
C TYR A 252 -13.70 -3.31 -1.83
N THR A 253 -12.51 -3.81 -2.14
CA THR A 253 -12.30 -4.74 -3.25
C THR A 253 -13.12 -6.02 -3.08
N ILE A 254 -13.10 -6.60 -1.90
CA ILE A 254 -13.84 -7.84 -1.59
C ILE A 254 -15.34 -7.58 -1.60
N ASP A 255 -15.79 -6.46 -1.05
CA ASP A 255 -17.20 -6.09 -1.01
C ASP A 255 -17.75 -5.86 -2.42
N ALA A 256 -17.01 -5.14 -3.28
CA ALA A 256 -17.37 -4.93 -4.68
C ALA A 256 -17.49 -6.24 -5.48
N ILE A 257 -16.55 -7.19 -5.28
CA ILE A 257 -16.61 -8.52 -5.90
C ILE A 257 -17.84 -9.30 -5.42
N LYS A 258 -18.16 -9.25 -4.13
CA LYS A 258 -19.36 -9.90 -3.56
C LYS A 258 -20.67 -9.30 -4.08
N GLN A 259 -20.67 -8.02 -4.40
CA GLN A 259 -21.82 -7.35 -5.01
C GLN A 259 -21.90 -7.61 -6.53
N GLY A 260 -21.00 -8.40 -7.11
CA GLY A 260 -21.02 -8.79 -8.51
C GLY A 260 -20.46 -7.72 -9.47
N GLN A 261 -19.69 -6.75 -8.94
CA GLN A 261 -19.06 -5.75 -9.80
C GLN A 261 -18.10 -6.40 -10.80
N ASP A 262 -18.16 -5.99 -12.06
CA ASP A 262 -17.24 -6.46 -13.10
C ASP A 262 -15.77 -6.19 -12.72
N LEU A 263 -14.93 -7.22 -12.90
CA LEU A 263 -13.53 -7.16 -12.49
C LEU A 263 -12.70 -6.15 -13.29
N ASN A 264 -13.02 -5.92 -14.57
CA ASN A 264 -12.32 -4.93 -15.39
C ASN A 264 -12.62 -3.52 -14.89
N THR A 265 -13.90 -3.24 -14.65
CA THR A 265 -14.36 -1.97 -14.07
C THR A 265 -13.73 -1.76 -12.69
N LEU A 266 -13.69 -2.80 -11.85
CA LEU A 266 -13.08 -2.74 -10.53
C LEU A 266 -11.56 -2.48 -10.61
N ALA A 267 -10.86 -3.13 -11.56
CA ALA A 267 -9.44 -2.91 -11.81
C ALA A 267 -9.15 -1.47 -12.20
N GLN A 268 -9.96 -0.90 -13.12
CA GLN A 268 -9.87 0.50 -13.55
C GLN A 268 -10.10 1.45 -12.35
N ASN A 269 -11.17 1.27 -11.60
CA ASN A 269 -11.51 2.09 -10.43
C ASN A 269 -10.40 2.06 -9.36
N LEU A 270 -9.79 0.91 -9.17
CA LEU A 270 -8.69 0.73 -8.23
C LEU A 270 -7.32 1.14 -8.80
N GLY A 271 -7.16 1.29 -10.10
CA GLY A 271 -5.86 1.49 -10.74
C GLY A 271 -4.92 0.30 -10.47
N ILE A 272 -5.43 -0.92 -10.71
CA ILE A 272 -4.69 -2.18 -10.63
C ILE A 272 -4.34 -2.63 -12.04
N GLU A 273 -3.05 -2.85 -12.33
CA GLU A 273 -2.60 -3.30 -13.64
C GLU A 273 -2.76 -4.82 -13.82
N SER A 274 -2.60 -5.60 -12.76
CA SER A 274 -2.68 -7.06 -12.81
C SER A 274 -4.05 -7.57 -12.34
N MET A 275 -4.80 -8.15 -13.26
CA MET A 275 -6.06 -8.83 -12.99
C MET A 275 -5.90 -10.07 -12.10
N GLU A 276 -4.70 -10.64 -12.01
CA GLU A 276 -4.43 -11.82 -11.19
C GLU A 276 -4.80 -11.60 -9.72
N ILE A 277 -4.54 -10.39 -9.19
CA ILE A 277 -4.88 -10.05 -7.81
C ILE A 277 -6.40 -10.13 -7.60
N LEU A 278 -7.19 -9.59 -8.52
CA LEU A 278 -8.66 -9.62 -8.42
C LEU A 278 -9.22 -11.03 -8.59
N LYS A 279 -8.69 -11.81 -9.53
CA LYS A 279 -9.05 -13.23 -9.72
C LYS A 279 -8.79 -14.07 -8.46
N ILE A 280 -7.72 -13.75 -7.72
CA ILE A 280 -7.42 -14.40 -6.45
C ILE A 280 -8.54 -14.12 -5.42
N TYR A 281 -9.00 -12.88 -5.30
CA TYR A 281 -10.11 -12.54 -4.40
C TYR A 281 -11.41 -13.22 -4.81
N GLN A 282 -11.71 -13.27 -6.11
CA GLN A 282 -12.91 -13.94 -6.65
C GLN A 282 -12.89 -15.45 -6.38
N ALA A 283 -11.79 -16.15 -6.68
CA ALA A 283 -11.65 -17.58 -6.43
C ALA A 283 -11.82 -17.93 -4.94
N ARG A 284 -11.34 -17.07 -4.05
CA ARG A 284 -11.50 -17.24 -2.60
C ARG A 284 -12.95 -17.10 -2.14
N ASP A 285 -13.69 -16.18 -2.72
CA ASP A 285 -15.10 -15.98 -2.36
C ASP A 285 -15.95 -17.18 -2.83
N ILE A 286 -15.70 -17.69 -4.02
CA ILE A 286 -16.31 -18.93 -4.54
C ILE A 286 -16.02 -20.10 -3.59
N HIS A 287 -14.78 -20.28 -3.16
CA HIS A 287 -14.41 -21.36 -2.24
C HIS A 287 -15.07 -21.22 -0.85
N LYS A 288 -15.24 -20.00 -0.36
CA LYS A 288 -16.02 -19.75 0.86
C LYS A 288 -17.48 -20.12 0.68
N MET A 289 -18.11 -19.70 -0.41
CA MET A 289 -19.49 -20.04 -0.73
C MET A 289 -19.70 -21.55 -0.83
N GLN A 290 -18.79 -22.27 -1.51
CA GLN A 290 -18.86 -23.73 -1.59
C GLN A 290 -18.77 -24.40 -0.21
N ASN A 291 -17.86 -23.93 0.65
CA ASN A 291 -17.71 -24.47 2.00
C ASN A 291 -18.94 -24.19 2.88
N GLU A 292 -19.58 -23.03 2.73
CA GLU A 292 -20.82 -22.69 3.45
C GLU A 292 -22.01 -23.51 2.94
N THR A 293 -22.11 -23.72 1.61
CA THR A 293 -23.13 -24.57 0.99
C THR A 293 -22.97 -26.01 1.43
N ASN A 294 -21.73 -26.55 1.44
CA ASN A 294 -21.45 -27.89 1.91
C ASN A 294 -21.76 -28.07 3.41
N LYS A 295 -21.52 -27.04 4.25
CA LYS A 295 -21.91 -27.07 5.67
C LYS A 295 -23.42 -27.06 5.86
N LYS A 296 -24.16 -26.29 5.05
CA LYS A 296 -25.62 -26.28 5.06
C LYS A 296 -26.19 -27.63 4.58
N GLY A 297 -25.64 -28.19 3.50
CA GLY A 297 -26.01 -29.50 3.02
C GLY A 297 -25.81 -30.63 4.02
N ARG A 298 -24.69 -30.60 4.79
CA ARG A 298 -24.43 -31.58 5.84
C ARG A 298 -25.40 -31.47 7.04
N ARG A 299 -25.97 -30.29 7.29
CA ARG A 299 -26.99 -30.09 8.34
C ARG A 299 -28.40 -30.58 7.96
N LEU A 300 -28.63 -30.77 6.66
CA LEU A 300 -29.91 -31.25 6.13
C LEU A 300 -29.92 -32.82 5.91
N ASN A 301 -28.77 -33.46 6.05
CA ASN A 301 -28.58 -34.92 5.90
C ASN A 301 -28.51 -35.61 7.28
N VAL A 302 -29.33 -35.18 8.26
CA VAL A 302 -29.53 -35.87 9.55
C VAL A 302 -30.92 -36.44 9.60
#